data_26d786498f56daf423a0416852a9cf00
#
_entry.id   26d786498f56daf423a0416852a9cf00
#
_cell.length_a   1.000
_cell.length_b   1.000
_cell.length_c   1.000
_cell.angle_alpha   90.00
_cell.angle_beta   90.00
_cell.angle_gamma   90.00
#
_symmetry.space_group_name_H-M   'P 1'
#
loop_
_entity.id
_entity.type
_entity.pdbx_description
1 polymer ?
#
loop_
_entity_poly.entity_id
_entity_poly.type
_entity_poly.pdbx_seq_one_letter_code
_entity_poly.pdbx_strand_id
1 'polypeptide(L)'
;MCGIVGIYLKTKKYEKDLGKFLSGMLDGMATRGPDSAGFAIYTKQNKNKFKYSICLNKLTDKEFKKKISKFLKKITLKTFSDHVILETEEKPEKVLEILDSKLKEVSLVGYGKSINIFKQTGNPKDVVRKFKLSSFSGTHAIGHTRMATERAITT
;
A
#
# COMPACT_ATOMS: atom_id res chain seq x y z
N MET A 1 -15.09 -14.98 7.72
CA MET A 1 -15.35 -13.64 8.36
C MET A 1 -14.18 -12.72 8.08
N CYS A 2 -14.44 -11.44 7.82
CA CYS A 2 -13.38 -10.43 7.65
C CYS A 2 -13.15 -9.68 8.97
N GLY A 3 -11.97 -9.12 9.15
CA GLY A 3 -11.64 -8.27 10.28
C GLY A 3 -11.17 -6.90 9.82
N ILE A 4 -11.57 -5.85 10.54
CA ILE A 4 -11.12 -4.48 10.31
C ILE A 4 -10.55 -3.95 11.61
N VAL A 5 -9.41 -3.29 11.53
CA VAL A 5 -8.77 -2.58 12.63
C VAL A 5 -8.42 -1.16 12.20
N GLY A 6 -8.41 -0.23 13.12
CA GLY A 6 -8.02 1.14 12.84
C GLY A 6 -7.41 1.80 14.07
N ILE A 7 -6.46 2.69 13.83
CA ILE A 7 -5.79 3.47 14.85
C ILE A 7 -5.61 4.91 14.41
N TYR A 8 -5.95 5.84 15.27
CA TYR A 8 -5.71 7.26 15.12
C TYR A 8 -4.88 7.79 16.29
N LEU A 9 -3.75 8.40 16.01
CA LEU A 9 -2.83 8.92 17.02
C LEU A 9 -3.13 10.38 17.31
N LYS A 10 -3.54 10.67 18.55
CA LYS A 10 -3.84 12.05 19.00
C LYS A 10 -2.58 12.88 19.26
N THR A 11 -1.41 12.24 19.40
CA THR A 11 -0.16 12.91 19.69
C THR A 11 0.95 12.51 18.72
N LYS A 12 1.81 13.46 18.34
CA LYS A 12 2.95 13.21 17.45
C LYS A 12 3.99 12.25 18.05
N LYS A 13 4.03 12.13 19.38
CA LYS A 13 4.98 11.26 20.11
C LYS A 13 5.01 9.83 19.56
N TYR A 14 3.85 9.31 19.19
CA TYR A 14 3.68 7.92 18.77
C TYR A 14 3.65 7.71 17.25
N GLU A 15 3.78 8.78 16.43
CA GLU A 15 3.74 8.67 14.96
C GLU A 15 4.76 7.68 14.40
N LYS A 16 5.94 7.56 15.05
CA LYS A 16 7.00 6.62 14.65
C LYS A 16 6.67 5.16 14.96
N ASP A 17 5.77 4.92 15.90
CA ASP A 17 5.39 3.59 16.36
C ASP A 17 4.07 3.11 15.75
N LEU A 18 3.44 3.91 14.87
CA LEU A 18 2.14 3.59 14.25
C LEU A 18 2.14 2.19 13.63
N GLY A 19 3.20 1.87 12.86
CA GLY A 19 3.33 0.57 12.19
C GLY A 19 3.44 -0.60 13.17
N LYS A 20 4.10 -0.42 14.32
CA LYS A 20 4.16 -1.44 15.37
C LYS A 20 2.78 -1.72 15.96
N PHE A 21 2.02 -0.66 16.26
CA PHE A 21 0.66 -0.81 16.79
C PHE A 21 -0.24 -1.53 15.80
N LEU A 22 -0.24 -1.08 14.53
CA LEU A 22 -1.05 -1.72 13.49
C LEU A 22 -0.64 -3.17 13.25
N SER A 23 0.66 -3.49 13.31
CA SER A 23 1.15 -4.87 13.18
C SER A 23 0.56 -5.78 14.24
N GLY A 24 0.59 -5.37 15.52
CA GLY A 24 -0.01 -6.13 16.61
C GLY A 24 -1.53 -6.31 16.46
N MET A 25 -2.23 -5.27 15.96
CA MET A 25 -3.66 -5.34 15.73
C MET A 25 -4.00 -6.33 14.59
N LEU A 26 -3.25 -6.33 13.48
CA LEU A 26 -3.43 -7.28 12.38
C LEU A 26 -3.09 -8.71 12.78
N ASP A 27 -2.05 -8.91 13.60
CA ASP A 27 -1.71 -10.23 14.16
C ASP A 27 -2.86 -10.79 15.00
N GLY A 28 -3.49 -9.97 15.85
CA GLY A 28 -4.66 -10.34 16.63
C GLY A 28 -5.89 -10.70 15.79
N MET A 29 -5.95 -10.22 14.55
CA MET A 29 -7.05 -10.49 13.61
C MET A 29 -6.74 -11.62 12.63
N ALA A 30 -5.55 -12.23 12.68
CA ALA A 30 -5.10 -13.22 11.69
C ALA A 30 -6.01 -14.45 11.61
N THR A 31 -6.56 -14.91 12.75
CA THR A 31 -7.49 -16.05 12.79
C THR A 31 -8.85 -15.76 12.18
N ARG A 32 -9.26 -14.48 12.11
CA ARG A 32 -10.55 -14.07 11.53
C ARG A 32 -10.53 -13.95 10.02
N GLY A 33 -9.35 -13.73 9.43
CA GLY A 33 -9.20 -13.59 7.98
C GLY A 33 -7.81 -14.03 7.55
N PRO A 34 -7.54 -15.34 7.44
CA PRO A 34 -6.20 -15.86 7.20
C PRO A 34 -5.74 -15.78 5.75
N ASP A 35 -6.63 -15.46 4.79
CA ASP A 35 -6.37 -15.68 3.37
C ASP A 35 -5.77 -14.46 2.66
N SER A 36 -6.05 -13.27 3.15
CA SER A 36 -5.42 -12.04 2.66
C SER A 36 -5.47 -10.93 3.70
N ALA A 37 -4.55 -9.99 3.60
CA ALA A 37 -4.54 -8.79 4.40
C ALA A 37 -4.16 -7.57 3.57
N GLY A 38 -4.60 -6.42 4.04
CA GLY A 38 -4.22 -5.12 3.50
C GLY A 38 -4.18 -4.08 4.60
N PHE A 39 -3.45 -3.02 4.34
CA PHE A 39 -3.42 -1.88 5.24
C PHE A 39 -3.21 -0.57 4.49
N ALA A 40 -3.68 0.49 5.09
CA ALA A 40 -3.47 1.86 4.62
C ALA A 40 -2.82 2.68 5.72
N ILE A 41 -1.73 3.35 5.39
CA ILE A 41 -1.01 4.26 6.29
C ILE A 41 -1.20 5.69 5.79
N TYR A 42 -1.65 6.55 6.69
CA TYR A 42 -1.82 7.96 6.41
C TYR A 42 -0.64 8.75 6.98
N THR A 43 0.02 9.48 6.09
CA THR A 43 1.18 10.32 6.39
C THR A 43 0.83 11.80 6.21
N LYS A 44 1.75 12.70 6.53
CA LYS A 44 1.55 14.11 6.21
C LYS A 44 1.28 14.30 4.72
N GLN A 45 0.27 15.10 4.43
CA GLN A 45 -0.10 15.45 3.07
C GLN A 45 0.98 16.32 2.42
N ASN A 46 1.42 15.93 1.22
CA ASN A 46 2.13 16.83 0.33
C ASN A 46 1.11 17.56 -0.55
N LYS A 47 1.04 18.89 -0.43
CA LYS A 47 0.02 19.69 -1.14
C LYS A 47 0.10 19.53 -2.67
N ASN A 48 1.30 19.35 -3.21
CA ASN A 48 1.56 19.38 -4.65
C ASN A 48 1.77 17.98 -5.28
N LYS A 49 1.83 16.92 -4.47
CA LYS A 49 2.08 15.56 -4.97
C LYS A 49 0.97 14.60 -4.64
N PHE A 50 0.71 13.72 -5.59
CA PHE A 50 -0.10 12.53 -5.40
C PHE A 50 0.80 11.31 -5.16
N LYS A 51 0.31 10.37 -4.41
CA LYS A 51 0.91 9.06 -4.14
C LYS A 51 0.07 7.99 -4.78
N TYR A 52 0.70 7.10 -5.51
CA TYR A 52 0.07 5.95 -6.15
C TYR A 52 0.69 4.70 -5.59
N SER A 53 -0.11 3.86 -4.96
CA SER A 53 0.28 2.54 -4.49
C SER A 53 0.08 1.55 -5.63
N ILE A 54 1.15 0.94 -6.11
CA ILE A 54 1.16 0.12 -7.31
C ILE A 54 1.78 -1.23 -6.97
N CYS A 55 1.08 -2.33 -7.27
CA CYS A 55 1.63 -3.68 -7.24
C CYS A 55 2.35 -3.95 -8.56
N LEU A 56 3.62 -4.34 -8.48
CA LEU A 56 4.47 -4.57 -9.67
C LEU A 56 4.16 -5.89 -10.38
N ASN A 57 3.44 -6.82 -9.70
CA ASN A 57 3.17 -8.17 -10.18
C ASN A 57 4.47 -8.89 -10.57
N LYS A 58 4.77 -8.98 -11.87
CA LYS A 58 5.96 -9.68 -12.41
C LYS A 58 7.12 -8.73 -12.74
N LEU A 59 6.93 -7.42 -12.67
CA LEU A 59 7.99 -6.44 -12.96
C LEU A 59 8.91 -6.24 -11.76
N THR A 60 10.18 -5.98 -12.05
CA THR A 60 11.11 -5.45 -11.05
C THR A 60 10.90 -3.94 -10.90
N ASP A 61 11.33 -3.38 -9.77
CA ASP A 61 11.30 -1.93 -9.52
C ASP A 61 12.12 -1.15 -10.56
N LYS A 62 13.24 -1.70 -11.02
CA LYS A 62 14.10 -1.10 -12.07
C LYS A 62 13.38 -1.04 -13.41
N GLU A 63 12.73 -2.12 -13.81
CA GLU A 63 11.95 -2.17 -15.05
C GLU A 63 10.78 -1.22 -15.00
N PHE A 64 10.03 -1.21 -13.89
CA PHE A 64 8.94 -0.26 -13.69
C PHE A 64 9.44 1.18 -13.78
N LYS A 65 10.53 1.52 -13.08
CA LYS A 65 11.13 2.86 -13.14
C LYS A 65 11.49 3.24 -14.57
N LYS A 66 12.16 2.35 -15.32
CA LYS A 66 12.54 2.59 -16.72
C LYS A 66 11.32 2.84 -17.62
N LYS A 67 10.24 2.08 -17.43
CA LYS A 67 9.01 2.22 -18.21
C LYS A 67 8.26 3.51 -17.86
N ILE A 68 7.99 3.77 -16.59
CA ILE A 68 7.19 4.93 -16.15
C ILE A 68 7.90 6.26 -16.41
N SER A 69 9.24 6.31 -16.33
CA SER A 69 10.03 7.52 -16.59
C SER A 69 9.98 7.99 -18.06
N LYS A 70 9.49 7.16 -18.97
CA LYS A 70 9.24 7.58 -20.36
C LYS A 70 8.04 8.53 -20.46
N PHE A 71 7.11 8.44 -19.52
CA PHE A 71 5.85 9.18 -19.54
C PHE A 71 5.79 10.28 -18.48
N LEU A 72 6.45 10.06 -17.32
CA LEU A 72 6.44 10.98 -16.17
C LEU A 72 7.86 11.42 -15.85
N LYS A 73 8.11 12.74 -15.79
CA LYS A 73 9.47 13.29 -15.63
C LYS A 73 9.88 13.45 -14.16
N LYS A 74 9.04 14.03 -13.32
CA LYS A 74 9.36 14.33 -11.91
C LYS A 74 8.71 13.31 -11.01
N ILE A 75 9.34 12.14 -10.85
CA ILE A 75 8.84 11.05 -10.03
C ILE A 75 9.77 10.70 -8.87
N THR A 76 9.19 10.28 -7.76
CA THR A 76 9.90 9.61 -6.66
C THR A 76 9.28 8.22 -6.49
N LEU A 77 10.12 7.21 -6.35
CA LEU A 77 9.68 5.82 -6.11
C LEU A 77 10.24 5.33 -4.79
N LYS A 78 9.38 4.71 -4.00
CA LYS A 78 9.76 3.96 -2.80
C LYS A 78 9.26 2.53 -2.94
N THR A 79 10.17 1.57 -2.93
CA THR A 79 9.87 0.15 -3.13
C THR A 79 9.67 -0.56 -1.80
N PHE A 80 8.63 -1.37 -1.74
CA PHE A 80 8.25 -2.20 -0.60
C PHE A 80 7.92 -3.60 -1.12
N SER A 81 8.91 -4.47 -1.19
CA SER A 81 8.77 -5.80 -1.80
C SER A 81 8.28 -5.71 -3.25
N ASP A 82 7.11 -6.21 -3.57
CA ASP A 82 6.46 -6.17 -4.88
C ASP A 82 5.51 -4.97 -5.07
N HIS A 83 5.52 -4.01 -4.14
CA HIS A 83 4.77 -2.76 -4.25
C HIS A 83 5.71 -1.57 -4.35
N VAL A 84 5.28 -0.56 -5.09
CA VAL A 84 5.94 0.75 -5.12
C VAL A 84 4.95 1.84 -4.78
N ILE A 85 5.43 2.85 -4.06
CA ILE A 85 4.75 4.12 -3.91
C ILE A 85 5.39 5.10 -4.89
N LEU A 86 4.65 5.43 -5.92
CA LEU A 86 5.00 6.46 -6.89
C LEU A 86 4.48 7.81 -6.40
N GLU A 87 5.36 8.79 -6.26
CA GLU A 87 4.97 10.17 -5.96
C GLU A 87 5.27 11.07 -7.17
N THR A 88 4.28 11.86 -7.60
CA THR A 88 4.39 12.81 -8.70
C THR A 88 3.42 13.98 -8.53
N GLU A 89 3.69 15.09 -9.21
CA GLU A 89 2.80 16.26 -9.29
C GLU A 89 1.69 16.08 -10.36
N GLU A 90 1.82 15.04 -11.18
CA GLU A 90 0.82 14.76 -12.22
C GLU A 90 -0.52 14.32 -11.61
N LYS A 91 -1.59 14.82 -12.24
CA LYS A 91 -2.98 14.54 -11.79
C LYS A 91 -3.35 13.06 -11.99
N PRO A 92 -4.30 12.57 -11.17
CA PRO A 92 -4.72 11.17 -11.24
C PRO A 92 -5.16 10.72 -12.63
N GLU A 93 -5.90 11.52 -13.36
CA GLU A 93 -6.44 11.18 -14.68
C GLU A 93 -5.32 10.74 -15.62
N LYS A 94 -4.24 11.52 -15.68
CA LYS A 94 -3.08 11.24 -16.55
C LYS A 94 -2.33 9.98 -16.11
N VAL A 95 -2.10 9.82 -14.80
CA VAL A 95 -1.36 8.66 -14.29
C VAL A 95 -2.15 7.37 -14.47
N LEU A 96 -3.46 7.41 -14.22
CA LEU A 96 -4.35 6.28 -14.43
C LEU A 96 -4.37 5.85 -15.91
N GLU A 97 -4.50 6.80 -16.82
CA GLU A 97 -4.45 6.53 -18.28
C GLU A 97 -3.14 5.85 -18.68
N ILE A 98 -1.98 6.32 -18.17
CA ILE A 98 -0.68 5.72 -18.44
C ILE A 98 -0.61 4.29 -17.92
N LEU A 99 -1.04 4.05 -16.68
CA LEU A 99 -1.01 2.72 -16.09
C LEU A 99 -1.91 1.75 -16.87
N ASP A 100 -3.11 2.16 -17.21
CA ASP A 100 -4.09 1.33 -17.91
C ASP A 100 -3.69 1.05 -19.38
N SER A 101 -3.17 2.05 -20.11
CA SER A 101 -2.88 1.91 -21.53
C SER A 101 -1.47 1.41 -21.84
N LYS A 102 -0.46 1.76 -20.99
CA LYS A 102 0.97 1.54 -21.30
C LYS A 102 1.68 0.59 -20.32
N LEU A 103 1.10 0.32 -19.17
CA LEU A 103 1.72 -0.48 -18.09
C LEU A 103 0.74 -1.51 -17.53
N LYS A 104 0.06 -2.24 -18.41
CA LYS A 104 -0.95 -3.26 -18.04
C LYS A 104 -0.42 -4.40 -17.18
N GLU A 105 0.90 -4.54 -17.08
CA GLU A 105 1.55 -5.56 -16.25
C GLU A 105 1.50 -5.25 -14.75
N VAL A 106 1.23 -4.01 -14.36
CA VAL A 106 1.11 -3.62 -12.97
C VAL A 106 -0.35 -3.40 -12.57
N SER A 107 -0.62 -3.41 -11.27
CA SER A 107 -1.96 -3.16 -10.75
C SER A 107 -1.95 -1.94 -9.84
N LEU A 108 -2.83 -0.98 -10.09
CA LEU A 108 -3.05 0.12 -9.16
C LEU A 108 -3.84 -0.40 -7.94
N VAL A 109 -3.27 -0.23 -6.74
CA VAL A 109 -3.91 -0.58 -5.48
C VAL A 109 -4.77 0.59 -4.95
N GLY A 110 -4.31 1.80 -5.16
CA GLY A 110 -5.02 3.02 -4.82
C GLY A 110 -4.12 4.25 -4.89
N TYR A 111 -4.72 5.43 -4.72
CA TYR A 111 -3.98 6.69 -4.78
C TYR A 111 -4.59 7.75 -3.85
N GLY A 112 -3.82 8.80 -3.59
CA GLY A 112 -4.24 9.96 -2.80
C GLY A 112 -3.07 10.87 -2.48
N LYS A 113 -3.27 11.89 -1.65
CA LYS A 113 -2.20 12.84 -1.28
C LYS A 113 -1.43 12.46 -0.01
N SER A 114 -2.04 11.65 0.85
CA SER A 114 -1.49 11.31 2.18
C SER A 114 -1.49 9.82 2.48
N ILE A 115 -2.02 8.97 1.60
CA ILE A 115 -2.27 7.56 1.84
C ILE A 115 -1.28 6.68 1.07
N ASN A 116 -0.78 5.64 1.73
CA ASN A 116 -0.08 4.51 1.14
C ASN A 116 -0.89 3.25 1.41
N ILE A 117 -1.23 2.49 0.38
CA ILE A 117 -2.09 1.30 0.48
C ILE A 117 -1.31 0.07 0.04
N PHE A 118 -1.41 -0.98 0.84
CA PHE A 118 -0.78 -2.28 0.58
C PHE A 118 -1.82 -3.38 0.70
N LYS A 119 -1.83 -4.31 -0.24
CA LYS A 119 -2.70 -5.49 -0.23
C LYS A 119 -1.92 -6.71 -0.68
N GLN A 120 -2.16 -7.85 -0.03
CA GLN A 120 -1.50 -9.09 -0.38
C GLN A 120 -2.36 -10.29 0.03
N THR A 121 -2.33 -11.32 -0.82
CA THR A 121 -2.81 -12.66 -0.46
C THR A 121 -1.85 -13.31 0.53
N GLY A 122 -2.38 -14.15 1.41
CA GLY A 122 -1.62 -14.86 2.42
C GLY A 122 -1.96 -14.43 3.85
N ASN A 123 -1.36 -15.14 4.80
CA ASN A 123 -1.62 -14.91 6.21
C ASN A 123 -1.24 -13.47 6.62
N PRO A 124 -2.06 -12.77 7.42
CA PRO A 124 -1.78 -11.40 7.87
C PRO A 124 -0.39 -11.22 8.48
N LYS A 125 0.12 -12.20 9.24
CA LYS A 125 1.47 -12.16 9.82
C LYS A 125 2.56 -12.12 8.75
N ASP A 126 2.37 -12.84 7.65
CA ASP A 126 3.33 -12.86 6.53
C ASP A 126 3.28 -11.55 5.76
N VAL A 127 2.08 -10.99 5.57
CA VAL A 127 1.88 -9.67 4.94
C VAL A 127 2.56 -8.56 5.77
N VAL A 128 2.37 -8.56 7.08
CA VAL A 128 3.04 -7.63 8.02
C VAL A 128 4.57 -7.72 7.88
N ARG A 129 5.13 -8.94 7.84
CA ARG A 129 6.57 -9.17 7.68
C ARG A 129 7.07 -8.75 6.32
N LYS A 130 6.37 -9.14 5.25
CA LYS A 130 6.74 -8.85 3.85
C LYS A 130 6.94 -7.35 3.61
N PHE A 131 6.02 -6.54 4.08
CA PHE A 131 6.08 -5.09 3.90
C PHE A 131 6.86 -4.37 5.00
N LYS A 132 7.38 -5.09 6.02
CA LYS A 132 8.04 -4.50 7.20
C LYS A 132 7.16 -3.43 7.87
N LEU A 133 5.87 -3.77 8.05
CA LEU A 133 4.86 -2.82 8.52
C LEU A 133 5.27 -2.11 9.81
N SER A 134 5.96 -2.78 10.75
CA SER A 134 6.43 -2.19 12.00
C SER A 134 7.36 -0.98 11.83
N SER A 135 7.94 -0.78 10.64
CA SER A 135 8.82 0.37 10.34
C SER A 135 8.07 1.60 9.81
N PHE A 136 6.76 1.49 9.58
CA PHE A 136 6.00 2.61 9.06
C PHE A 136 5.64 3.63 10.14
N SER A 137 5.72 4.89 9.75
CA SER A 137 5.27 6.03 10.55
C SER A 137 4.09 6.73 9.90
N GLY A 138 3.25 7.38 10.69
CA GLY A 138 2.09 8.11 10.19
C GLY A 138 1.20 8.60 11.31
N THR A 139 0.09 9.24 10.95
CA THR A 139 -0.87 9.83 11.90
C THR A 139 -2.00 8.88 12.27
N HIS A 140 -2.44 8.08 11.34
CA HIS A 140 -3.48 7.06 11.51
C HIS A 140 -3.32 5.96 10.47
N ALA A 141 -3.95 4.83 10.73
CA ALA A 141 -3.89 3.68 9.85
C ALA A 141 -5.15 2.82 9.98
N ILE A 142 -5.43 2.08 8.91
CA ILE A 142 -6.50 1.09 8.84
C ILE A 142 -5.88 -0.21 8.35
N GLY A 143 -6.29 -1.32 8.95
CA GLY A 143 -5.93 -2.67 8.53
C GLY A 143 -7.17 -3.52 8.29
N HIS A 144 -7.06 -4.46 7.38
CA HIS A 144 -8.13 -5.38 7.02
C HIS A 144 -7.58 -6.78 6.84
N THR A 145 -8.29 -7.78 7.35
CA THR A 145 -8.03 -9.19 7.08
C THR A 145 -9.25 -9.83 6.44
N ARG A 146 -9.05 -10.71 5.47
CA ARG A 146 -10.11 -11.36 4.72
C ARG A 146 -10.03 -12.88 4.82
N MET A 147 -11.18 -13.48 5.05
CA MET A 147 -11.43 -14.89 4.82
C MET A 147 -12.15 -15.03 3.48
N ALA A 148 -11.53 -15.67 2.52
CA ALA A 148 -12.13 -15.90 1.21
C ALA A 148 -13.31 -16.87 1.33
N THR A 149 -14.41 -16.48 0.72
CA THR A 149 -15.60 -17.33 0.56
C THR A 149 -15.69 -17.93 -0.84
N GLU A 150 -14.77 -17.53 -1.72
CA GLU A 150 -14.67 -17.94 -3.12
C GLU A 150 -13.46 -18.86 -3.33
N ARG A 151 -13.52 -19.71 -4.37
CA ARG A 151 -12.44 -20.67 -4.69
C ARG A 151 -11.13 -20.01 -5.15
N ALA A 152 -11.16 -18.78 -5.66
CA ALA A 152 -9.99 -18.02 -6.07
C ALA A 152 -9.83 -16.76 -5.22
N ILE A 153 -8.66 -16.58 -4.62
CA ILE A 153 -8.29 -15.36 -3.89
C ILE A 153 -7.55 -14.46 -4.86
N THR A 154 -8.15 -13.33 -5.21
CA THR A 154 -7.53 -12.28 -6.03
C THR A 154 -7.19 -11.07 -5.16
N THR A 155 -6.07 -10.42 -5.44
CA THR A 155 -5.64 -9.16 -4.80
C THR A 155 -6.23 -7.94 -5.51
#